data_7a2b78bc5d97dbc62e75363c1975355d
#
_entry.id   7a2b78bc5d97dbc62e75363c1975355d
#
_cell.length_a   1.000
_cell.length_b   1.000
_cell.length_c   1.000
_cell.angle_alpha   90.00
_cell.angle_beta   90.00
_cell.angle_gamma   90.00
#
_symmetry.space_group_name_H-M   'P 1'
#
loop_
_entity.id
_entity.type
_entity.pdbx_description
1 polymer ?
#
loop_
_entity_poly.entity_id
_entity_poly.type
_entity_poly.pdbx_seq_one_letter_code
_entity_poly.pdbx_strand_id
1 'polypeptide(L)'
;LDIDMPGMDGYEVCRRLRAREDGGEVPVIFVSGHDEAPERVAAYQAGGTDFIIKPVNADEVRHKVGAILTQMAERKLLTNHSQTASKVAFEAMTSMGELGAVMDFMRRSAACADAPSVANCLLDALSPLGLSGAVQLRMPSGKVNHVSPGQATPLQDSVMDSLCSMGRLFIFGSRGIVNYDHVSLLVLDLPAKDEVRLGRLRDHLALLAEGAGSRLAAIAATETIVRLHGEATRTLEALRNT
;
A
#
# COMPACT_ATOMS: atom_id res chain seq x y z
N LEU A 1 10.50 -42.64 14.93
CA LEU A 1 11.88 -42.51 15.37
C LEU A 1 12.14 -43.50 16.51
N ASP A 2 13.01 -44.48 16.32
CA ASP A 2 13.43 -45.39 17.40
C ASP A 2 14.25 -44.64 18.43
N ILE A 3 14.05 -44.94 19.71
CA ILE A 3 14.84 -44.36 20.80
C ILE A 3 16.18 -45.06 20.89
N ASP A 4 16.23 -46.40 20.87
CA ASP A 4 17.41 -47.22 21.07
C ASP A 4 18.15 -47.43 19.75
N MET A 5 18.93 -46.43 19.33
CA MET A 5 19.73 -46.51 18.10
C MET A 5 21.22 -46.49 18.44
N PRO A 6 22.09 -47.30 17.73
CA PRO A 6 23.52 -47.26 17.96
C PRO A 6 24.11 -45.89 17.56
N GLY A 7 24.97 -45.34 18.41
CA GLY A 7 25.70 -44.11 18.18
C GLY A 7 24.98 -42.86 18.68
N MET A 8 23.81 -42.54 18.12
CA MET A 8 23.02 -41.39 18.55
C MET A 8 21.59 -41.87 18.90
N ASP A 9 21.12 -41.56 20.10
CA ASP A 9 19.77 -41.92 20.50
C ASP A 9 18.68 -41.10 19.81
N GLY A 10 17.44 -41.59 19.83
CA GLY A 10 16.33 -40.93 19.20
C GLY A 10 16.04 -39.55 19.79
N TYR A 11 16.27 -39.35 21.07
CA TYR A 11 16.06 -38.05 21.72
C TYR A 11 17.01 -36.98 21.18
N GLU A 12 18.26 -37.33 20.98
CA GLU A 12 19.27 -36.41 20.44
C GLU A 12 18.97 -36.08 18.97
N VAL A 13 18.54 -37.07 18.17
CA VAL A 13 18.06 -36.82 16.80
C VAL A 13 16.92 -35.86 16.78
N CYS A 14 15.92 -36.04 17.67
CA CYS A 14 14.75 -35.14 17.77
C CYS A 14 15.19 -33.72 18.18
N ARG A 15 16.06 -33.57 19.19
CA ARG A 15 16.58 -32.25 19.61
C ARG A 15 17.32 -31.56 18.47
N ARG A 16 18.15 -32.26 17.70
CA ARG A 16 18.81 -31.68 16.50
C ARG A 16 17.86 -31.32 15.41
N LEU A 17 16.80 -32.11 15.19
CA LEU A 17 15.74 -31.77 14.25
C LEU A 17 15.06 -30.47 14.69
N ARG A 18 14.71 -30.32 15.97
CA ARG A 18 14.06 -29.12 16.52
C ARG A 18 14.94 -27.87 16.46
N ALA A 19 16.26 -28.02 16.47
CA ALA A 19 17.21 -26.91 16.34
C ALA A 19 17.31 -26.34 14.90
N ARG A 20 16.74 -27.02 13.90
CA ARG A 20 16.69 -26.52 12.52
C ARG A 20 15.53 -25.56 12.33
N GLU A 21 15.66 -24.59 11.42
CA GLU A 21 14.60 -23.63 11.11
C GLU A 21 13.29 -24.28 10.66
N ASP A 22 13.39 -25.36 9.87
CA ASP A 22 12.25 -26.13 9.33
C ASP A 22 11.82 -27.31 10.25
N GLY A 23 12.59 -27.59 11.31
CA GLY A 23 12.40 -28.78 12.16
C GLY A 23 11.28 -28.65 13.19
N GLY A 24 10.87 -27.44 13.52
CA GLY A 24 9.85 -27.19 14.55
C GLY A 24 8.49 -27.75 14.23
N GLU A 25 8.12 -27.84 12.96
CA GLU A 25 6.79 -28.28 12.50
C GLU A 25 6.71 -29.76 12.10
N VAL A 26 7.87 -30.45 12.01
CA VAL A 26 7.89 -31.89 11.63
C VAL A 26 7.40 -32.73 12.80
N PRO A 27 6.28 -33.48 12.70
CA PRO A 27 5.84 -34.35 13.76
C PRO A 27 6.78 -35.53 13.93
N VAL A 28 7.11 -35.85 15.18
CA VAL A 28 7.99 -36.96 15.56
C VAL A 28 7.24 -37.89 16.50
N ILE A 29 7.04 -39.13 16.07
CA ILE A 29 6.52 -40.21 16.91
C ILE A 29 7.69 -41.08 17.34
N PHE A 30 7.96 -41.18 18.65
CA PHE A 30 8.95 -42.07 19.17
C PHE A 30 8.45 -43.50 19.24
N VAL A 31 9.34 -44.46 19.04
CA VAL A 31 9.07 -45.89 19.19
C VAL A 31 10.08 -46.46 20.17
N SER A 32 9.60 -47.12 21.23
CA SER A 32 10.45 -47.72 22.26
C SER A 32 10.01 -49.10 22.67
N GLY A 33 10.95 -49.95 23.14
CA GLY A 33 10.67 -51.22 23.76
C GLY A 33 10.24 -51.12 25.23
N HIS A 34 10.31 -49.95 25.84
CA HIS A 34 10.03 -49.71 27.26
C HIS A 34 8.79 -48.81 27.40
N ASP A 35 7.96 -49.10 28.40
CA ASP A 35 6.72 -48.37 28.68
C ASP A 35 6.80 -47.61 30.03
N GLU A 36 7.98 -47.13 30.38
CA GLU A 36 8.13 -46.42 31.63
C GLU A 36 7.77 -44.93 31.54
N ALA A 37 7.10 -44.42 32.59
CA ALA A 37 6.68 -43.02 32.62
C ALA A 37 7.83 -42.02 32.40
N PRO A 38 9.05 -42.24 32.94
CA PRO A 38 10.17 -41.34 32.69
C PRO A 38 10.58 -41.26 31.22
N GLU A 39 10.51 -42.35 30.44
CA GLU A 39 10.87 -42.37 29.01
C GLU A 39 9.85 -41.57 28.16
N ARG A 40 8.58 -41.70 28.48
CA ARG A 40 7.54 -40.89 27.83
C ARG A 40 7.74 -39.39 28.07
N VAL A 41 8.07 -39.00 29.30
CA VAL A 41 8.38 -37.62 29.65
C VAL A 41 9.62 -37.14 28.89
N ALA A 42 10.67 -37.94 28.80
CA ALA A 42 11.88 -37.61 28.04
C ALA A 42 11.61 -37.44 26.57
N ALA A 43 10.73 -38.27 25.96
CA ALA A 43 10.30 -38.15 24.57
C ALA A 43 9.62 -36.79 24.31
N TYR A 44 8.69 -36.38 25.17
CA TYR A 44 8.02 -35.06 25.05
C TYR A 44 9.01 -33.90 25.30
N GLN A 45 9.89 -34.01 26.28
CA GLN A 45 10.96 -33.01 26.55
C GLN A 45 11.91 -32.85 25.37
N ALA A 46 12.22 -33.94 24.64
CA ALA A 46 13.01 -33.88 23.41
C ALA A 46 12.27 -33.24 22.23
N GLY A 47 10.97 -32.92 22.38
CA GLY A 47 10.15 -32.30 21.34
C GLY A 47 9.37 -33.32 20.49
N GLY A 48 9.17 -34.54 20.98
CA GLY A 48 8.30 -35.55 20.34
C GLY A 48 6.84 -35.14 20.33
N THR A 49 6.13 -35.55 19.30
CA THR A 49 4.69 -35.31 19.13
C THR A 49 3.88 -36.39 19.78
N ASP A 50 4.33 -37.67 19.69
CA ASP A 50 3.65 -38.83 20.25
C ASP A 50 4.67 -39.97 20.51
N PHE A 51 4.19 -41.09 21.06
CA PHE A 51 4.99 -42.22 21.49
C PHE A 51 4.24 -43.54 21.17
N ILE A 52 4.96 -44.59 20.73
CA ILE A 52 4.43 -45.92 20.45
C ILE A 52 5.35 -46.98 21.12
N ILE A 53 4.74 -48.00 21.73
CA ILE A 53 5.45 -49.07 22.41
C ILE A 53 5.62 -50.24 21.42
N LYS A 54 6.79 -50.89 21.44
CA LYS A 54 7.03 -52.17 20.73
C LYS A 54 6.40 -53.36 21.51
N PRO A 55 5.77 -54.33 20.84
CA PRO A 55 5.69 -54.52 19.38
C PRO A 55 4.71 -53.53 18.73
N VAL A 56 5.11 -52.86 17.64
CA VAL A 56 4.36 -51.86 16.95
C VAL A 56 3.11 -52.46 16.31
N ASN A 57 1.93 -51.93 16.65
CA ASN A 57 0.68 -52.31 16.03
C ASN A 57 0.38 -51.38 14.84
N ALA A 58 0.12 -51.93 13.66
CA ALA A 58 -0.18 -51.18 12.46
C ALA A 58 -1.40 -50.26 12.58
N ASP A 59 -2.43 -50.70 13.32
CA ASP A 59 -3.66 -49.93 13.53
C ASP A 59 -3.41 -48.74 14.47
N GLU A 60 -2.57 -48.90 15.52
CA GLU A 60 -2.17 -47.84 16.38
C GLU A 60 -1.36 -46.76 15.63
N VAL A 61 -0.39 -47.20 14.80
CA VAL A 61 0.39 -46.27 13.96
C VAL A 61 -0.54 -45.48 13.04
N ARG A 62 -1.46 -46.18 12.34
CA ARG A 62 -2.42 -45.55 11.42
C ARG A 62 -3.27 -44.51 12.15
N HIS A 63 -3.77 -44.83 13.32
CA HIS A 63 -4.60 -43.94 14.11
C HIS A 63 -3.82 -42.69 14.57
N LYS A 64 -2.63 -42.87 15.15
CA LYS A 64 -1.79 -41.77 15.64
C LYS A 64 -1.32 -40.86 14.51
N VAL A 65 -0.84 -41.44 13.39
CA VAL A 65 -0.43 -40.66 12.20
C VAL A 65 -1.64 -39.93 11.60
N GLY A 66 -2.80 -40.60 11.51
CA GLY A 66 -4.04 -39.97 11.02
C GLY A 66 -4.46 -38.77 11.88
N ALA A 67 -4.43 -38.90 13.21
CA ALA A 67 -4.75 -37.80 14.12
C ALA A 67 -3.78 -36.61 13.96
N ILE A 68 -2.48 -36.88 13.87
CA ILE A 68 -1.45 -35.84 13.67
C ILE A 68 -1.65 -35.14 12.33
N LEU A 69 -1.89 -35.86 11.24
CA LEU A 69 -2.11 -35.26 9.91
C LEU A 69 -3.36 -34.39 9.88
N THR A 70 -4.45 -34.83 10.55
CA THR A 70 -5.69 -34.04 10.68
C THR A 70 -5.40 -32.74 11.44
N GLN A 71 -4.72 -32.80 12.58
CA GLN A 71 -4.35 -31.62 13.37
C GLN A 71 -3.46 -30.65 12.60
N MET A 72 -2.49 -31.18 11.83
CA MET A 72 -1.64 -30.35 10.96
C MET A 72 -2.45 -29.63 9.87
N ALA A 73 -3.38 -30.35 9.23
CA ALA A 73 -4.25 -29.78 8.19
C ALA A 73 -5.13 -28.65 8.77
N GLU A 74 -5.74 -28.87 9.92
CA GLU A 74 -6.55 -27.86 10.62
C GLU A 74 -5.73 -26.64 11.01
N ARG A 75 -4.54 -26.84 11.58
CA ARG A 75 -3.64 -25.76 11.95
C ARG A 75 -3.22 -24.93 10.73
N LYS A 76 -2.86 -25.59 9.63
CA LYS A 76 -2.51 -24.93 8.36
C LYS A 76 -3.67 -24.11 7.81
N LEU A 77 -4.90 -24.66 7.86
CA LEU A 77 -6.10 -23.97 7.44
C LEU A 77 -6.35 -22.70 8.26
N LEU A 78 -6.27 -22.79 9.59
CA LEU A 78 -6.44 -21.66 10.51
C LEU A 78 -5.37 -20.58 10.28
N THR A 79 -4.11 -20.99 10.08
CA THR A 79 -3.02 -20.04 9.80
C THR A 79 -3.26 -19.31 8.47
N ASN A 80 -3.66 -20.02 7.42
CA ASN A 80 -3.97 -19.44 6.12
C ASN A 80 -5.16 -18.47 6.22
N HIS A 81 -6.22 -18.82 6.96
CA HIS A 81 -7.37 -17.94 7.18
C HIS A 81 -6.97 -16.67 7.93
N SER A 82 -6.16 -16.80 8.98
CA SER A 82 -5.65 -15.66 9.75
C SER A 82 -4.81 -14.72 8.89
N GLN A 83 -3.89 -15.27 8.07
CA GLN A 83 -3.08 -14.49 7.16
C GLN A 83 -3.92 -13.77 6.10
N THR A 84 -4.91 -14.46 5.53
CA THR A 84 -5.82 -13.87 4.54
C THR A 84 -6.66 -12.75 5.15
N ALA A 85 -7.23 -12.98 6.34
CA ALA A 85 -8.00 -11.95 7.05
C ALA A 85 -7.14 -10.72 7.38
N SER A 86 -5.90 -10.93 7.85
CA SER A 86 -4.95 -9.84 8.14
C SER A 86 -4.61 -9.05 6.87
N LYS A 87 -4.39 -9.73 5.75
CA LYS A 87 -4.11 -9.09 4.46
C LYS A 87 -5.28 -8.22 4.01
N VAL A 88 -6.50 -8.75 4.04
CA VAL A 88 -7.72 -8.02 3.66
C VAL A 88 -7.95 -6.81 4.57
N ALA A 89 -7.75 -6.96 5.89
CA ALA A 89 -7.86 -5.86 6.83
C ALA A 89 -6.84 -4.76 6.55
N PHE A 90 -5.58 -5.12 6.26
CA PHE A 90 -4.53 -4.17 5.93
C PHE A 90 -4.83 -3.42 4.61
N GLU A 91 -5.30 -4.13 3.58
CA GLU A 91 -5.72 -3.53 2.31
C GLU A 91 -6.90 -2.56 2.49
N ALA A 92 -7.88 -2.93 3.31
CA ALA A 92 -9.02 -2.06 3.64
C ALA A 92 -8.56 -0.80 4.40
N MET A 93 -7.70 -0.93 5.40
CA MET A 93 -7.15 0.21 6.14
C MET A 93 -6.35 1.16 5.24
N THR A 94 -5.53 0.60 4.33
CA THR A 94 -4.77 1.39 3.36
C THR A 94 -5.72 2.17 2.44
N SER A 95 -6.73 1.50 1.90
CA SER A 95 -7.73 2.14 1.02
C SER A 95 -8.52 3.24 1.73
N MET A 96 -8.88 3.03 3.00
CA MET A 96 -9.55 4.07 3.81
C MET A 96 -8.63 5.27 4.06
N GLY A 97 -7.34 5.04 4.32
CA GLY A 97 -6.34 6.11 4.46
C GLY A 97 -6.16 6.91 3.17
N GLU A 98 -6.07 6.23 2.03
CA GLU A 98 -5.98 6.86 0.71
C GLU A 98 -7.21 7.75 0.42
N LEU A 99 -8.42 7.25 0.70
CA LEU A 99 -9.65 8.03 0.55
C LEU A 99 -9.70 9.22 1.53
N GLY A 100 -9.24 9.02 2.76
CA GLY A 100 -9.12 10.08 3.76
C GLY A 100 -8.25 11.24 3.29
N ALA A 101 -7.13 10.96 2.60
CA ALA A 101 -6.27 11.97 2.01
C ALA A 101 -6.99 12.78 0.91
N VAL A 102 -7.78 12.13 0.06
CA VAL A 102 -8.59 12.80 -0.96
C VAL A 102 -9.63 13.72 -0.32
N MET A 103 -10.35 13.24 0.69
CA MET A 103 -11.35 14.04 1.40
C MET A 103 -10.74 15.23 2.13
N ASP A 104 -9.58 15.07 2.77
CA ASP A 104 -8.86 16.17 3.42
C ASP A 104 -8.41 17.22 2.39
N PHE A 105 -7.89 16.79 1.25
CA PHE A 105 -7.59 17.68 0.14
C PHE A 105 -8.82 18.47 -0.31
N MET A 106 -9.96 17.81 -0.55
CA MET A 106 -11.18 18.48 -0.98
C MET A 106 -11.61 19.57 0.01
N ARG A 107 -11.53 19.27 1.31
CA ARG A 107 -11.85 20.23 2.37
C ARG A 107 -10.87 21.40 2.40
N ARG A 108 -9.56 21.13 2.34
CA ARG A 108 -8.51 22.16 2.40
C ARG A 108 -8.48 23.02 1.16
N SER A 109 -8.60 22.42 -0.03
CA SER A 109 -8.58 23.14 -1.30
C SER A 109 -9.73 24.14 -1.44
N ALA A 110 -10.90 23.84 -0.89
CA ALA A 110 -12.04 24.77 -0.87
C ALA A 110 -11.71 26.10 -0.15
N ALA A 111 -10.82 26.09 0.84
CA ALA A 111 -10.41 27.26 1.58
C ALA A 111 -9.22 28.01 0.94
N CYS A 112 -8.55 27.46 -0.08
CA CYS A 112 -7.43 28.11 -0.76
C CYS A 112 -7.90 29.40 -1.47
N ALA A 113 -7.24 30.53 -1.21
CA ALA A 113 -7.60 31.80 -1.80
C ALA A 113 -6.94 32.07 -3.16
N ASP A 114 -5.80 31.43 -3.43
CA ASP A 114 -4.96 31.64 -4.60
C ASP A 114 -4.45 30.34 -5.22
N ALA A 115 -3.96 30.40 -6.44
CA ALA A 115 -3.49 29.25 -7.19
C ALA A 115 -2.28 28.56 -6.55
N PRO A 116 -1.24 29.24 -6.02
CA PRO A 116 -0.14 28.59 -5.31
C PRO A 116 -0.59 27.76 -4.10
N SER A 117 -1.56 28.25 -3.33
CA SER A 117 -2.11 27.53 -2.18
C SER A 117 -2.81 26.23 -2.62
N VAL A 118 -3.52 26.23 -3.75
CA VAL A 118 -4.11 25.02 -4.33
C VAL A 118 -3.03 24.03 -4.76
N ALA A 119 -1.96 24.52 -5.42
CA ALA A 119 -0.84 23.66 -5.83
C ALA A 119 -0.16 22.99 -4.65
N ASN A 120 0.14 23.73 -3.60
CA ASN A 120 0.76 23.19 -2.39
C ASN A 120 -0.17 22.16 -1.71
N CYS A 121 -1.45 22.49 -1.59
CA CYS A 121 -2.45 21.57 -1.03
C CYS A 121 -2.54 20.27 -1.83
N LEU A 122 -2.46 20.34 -3.17
CA LEU A 122 -2.47 19.18 -4.06
C LEU A 122 -1.22 18.33 -3.91
N LEU A 123 -0.03 18.95 -3.83
CA LEU A 123 1.23 18.24 -3.61
C LEU A 123 1.29 17.59 -2.22
N ASP A 124 0.81 18.27 -1.18
CA ASP A 124 0.70 17.72 0.17
C ASP A 124 -0.16 16.45 0.20
N ALA A 125 -1.24 16.41 -0.61
CA ALA A 125 -2.15 15.29 -0.68
C ALA A 125 -1.52 14.02 -1.29
N LEU A 126 -0.41 14.13 -2.01
CA LEU A 126 0.33 12.98 -2.56
C LEU A 126 1.10 12.20 -1.49
N SER A 127 1.60 12.88 -0.46
CA SER A 127 2.43 12.27 0.60
C SER A 127 1.73 11.12 1.34
N PRO A 128 0.48 11.25 1.83
CA PRO A 128 -0.25 10.15 2.45
C PRO A 128 -0.54 8.98 1.50
N LEU A 129 -0.53 9.23 0.18
CA LEU A 129 -0.66 8.19 -0.85
C LEU A 129 0.67 7.47 -1.13
N GLY A 130 1.78 7.92 -0.52
CA GLY A 130 3.13 7.43 -0.77
C GLY A 130 3.65 7.83 -2.15
N LEU A 131 3.20 8.98 -2.66
CA LEU A 131 3.54 9.50 -3.99
C LEU A 131 4.27 10.83 -3.88
N SER A 132 5.07 11.13 -4.88
CA SER A 132 5.67 12.44 -5.10
C SER A 132 5.35 12.94 -6.50
N GLY A 133 5.49 14.25 -6.73
CA GLY A 133 5.13 14.79 -8.04
C GLY A 133 5.37 16.28 -8.23
N ALA A 134 4.88 16.77 -9.36
CA ALA A 134 4.91 18.16 -9.74
C ALA A 134 3.54 18.59 -10.28
N VAL A 135 3.21 19.86 -10.08
CA VAL A 135 1.95 20.45 -10.54
C VAL A 135 2.25 21.62 -11.48
N GLN A 136 1.62 21.61 -12.64
CA GLN A 136 1.57 22.76 -13.52
C GLN A 136 0.18 23.42 -13.42
N LEU A 137 0.17 24.70 -13.11
CA LEU A 137 -1.03 25.51 -13.11
C LEU A 137 -1.11 26.35 -14.38
N ARG A 138 -2.30 26.45 -14.96
CA ARG A 138 -2.59 27.29 -16.14
C ARG A 138 -3.69 28.29 -15.78
N MET A 139 -3.27 29.48 -15.39
CA MET A 139 -4.16 30.57 -15.02
C MET A 139 -4.18 31.66 -16.10
N PRO A 140 -5.20 32.53 -16.14
CA PRO A 140 -5.22 33.70 -17.04
C PRO A 140 -3.99 34.60 -16.88
N SER A 141 -3.37 34.60 -15.70
CA SER A 141 -2.13 35.32 -15.37
C SER A 141 -0.86 34.65 -15.90
N GLY A 142 -0.94 33.40 -16.40
CA GLY A 142 0.18 32.64 -16.93
C GLY A 142 0.29 31.21 -16.42
N LYS A 143 1.34 30.51 -16.87
CA LYS A 143 1.66 29.15 -16.41
C LYS A 143 2.68 29.22 -15.25
N VAL A 144 2.49 28.38 -14.24
CA VAL A 144 3.42 28.24 -13.11
C VAL A 144 3.57 26.79 -12.75
N ASN A 145 4.79 26.31 -12.56
CA ASN A 145 5.10 24.97 -12.13
C ASN A 145 5.51 24.95 -10.66
N HIS A 146 4.92 24.03 -9.89
CA HIS A 146 5.21 23.80 -8.48
C HIS A 146 5.70 22.37 -8.28
N VAL A 147 6.76 22.21 -7.47
CA VAL A 147 7.30 20.91 -7.05
C VAL A 147 7.50 20.95 -5.54
N SER A 148 7.18 19.90 -4.82
CA SER A 148 7.44 19.79 -3.39
C SER A 148 8.34 18.58 -3.11
N PRO A 149 9.48 18.77 -2.39
CA PRO A 149 10.12 20.05 -2.06
C PRO A 149 11.03 20.52 -3.20
N GLY A 150 11.01 21.81 -3.51
CA GLY A 150 11.98 22.45 -4.40
C GLY A 150 11.40 23.17 -5.61
N GLN A 151 12.25 23.47 -6.58
CA GLN A 151 11.87 24.03 -7.87
C GLN A 151 11.80 22.93 -8.95
N ALA A 152 10.88 23.09 -9.90
CA ALA A 152 10.81 22.20 -11.04
C ALA A 152 12.12 22.22 -11.84
N THR A 153 12.58 21.03 -12.24
CA THR A 153 13.76 20.96 -13.12
C THR A 153 13.36 21.30 -14.55
N PRO A 154 14.27 21.84 -15.40
CA PRO A 154 13.97 22.13 -16.79
C PRO A 154 13.42 20.91 -17.56
N LEU A 155 13.83 19.72 -17.18
CA LEU A 155 13.30 18.47 -17.74
C LEU A 155 11.83 18.25 -17.35
N GLN A 156 11.48 18.47 -16.08
CA GLN A 156 10.09 18.35 -15.60
C GLN A 156 9.18 19.36 -16.29
N ASP A 157 9.64 20.59 -16.46
CA ASP A 157 8.92 21.63 -17.19
C ASP A 157 8.65 21.23 -18.63
N SER A 158 9.66 20.75 -19.34
CA SER A 158 9.54 20.28 -20.72
C SER A 158 8.60 19.08 -20.86
N VAL A 159 8.68 18.12 -19.90
CA VAL A 159 7.80 16.95 -19.87
C VAL A 159 6.36 17.37 -19.63
N MET A 160 6.09 18.27 -18.67
CA MET A 160 4.74 18.75 -18.38
C MET A 160 4.13 19.51 -19.57
N ASP A 161 4.90 20.35 -20.23
CA ASP A 161 4.44 21.07 -21.42
C ASP A 161 4.13 20.13 -22.60
N SER A 162 4.88 19.05 -22.73
CA SER A 162 4.67 18.05 -23.80
C SER A 162 3.48 17.14 -23.51
N LEU A 163 3.26 16.77 -22.24
CA LEU A 163 2.25 15.80 -21.85
C LEU A 163 0.89 16.42 -21.50
N CYS A 164 0.79 17.73 -21.32
CA CYS A 164 -0.47 18.40 -21.00
C CYS A 164 -1.56 18.25 -22.07
N SER A 165 -1.19 17.89 -23.30
CA SER A 165 -2.11 17.64 -24.43
C SER A 165 -2.42 16.15 -24.66
N MET A 166 -1.82 15.22 -23.92
CA MET A 166 -1.91 13.77 -24.17
C MET A 166 -3.15 13.08 -23.58
N GLY A 167 -4.20 13.81 -23.34
CA GLY A 167 -5.43 13.28 -22.74
C GLY A 167 -5.46 13.37 -21.22
N ARG A 168 -6.57 12.89 -20.63
CA ARG A 168 -6.90 13.11 -19.22
C ARG A 168 -5.98 12.39 -18.25
N LEU A 169 -5.54 11.19 -18.60
CA LEU A 169 -4.62 10.37 -17.81
C LEU A 169 -3.70 9.60 -18.74
N PHE A 170 -2.40 9.80 -18.56
CA PHE A 170 -1.37 9.08 -19.31
C PHE A 170 -0.34 8.51 -18.35
N ILE A 171 -0.10 7.19 -18.41
CA ILE A 171 0.84 6.46 -17.54
C ILE A 171 1.96 5.89 -18.38
N PHE A 172 3.20 6.06 -17.92
CA PHE A 172 4.42 5.57 -18.54
C PHE A 172 5.40 5.05 -17.50
N GLY A 173 5.51 3.72 -17.41
CA GLY A 173 6.31 3.06 -16.37
C GLY A 173 5.76 3.33 -14.97
N SER A 174 6.62 3.83 -14.06
CA SER A 174 6.24 4.24 -12.70
C SER A 174 5.79 5.71 -12.60
N ARG A 175 5.51 6.36 -13.71
CA ARG A 175 5.11 7.77 -13.76
C ARG A 175 3.78 7.93 -14.45
N GLY A 176 3.09 9.02 -14.13
CA GLY A 176 1.83 9.34 -14.80
C GLY A 176 1.53 10.83 -14.74
N ILE A 177 0.74 11.29 -15.67
CA ILE A 177 0.22 12.66 -15.68
C ILE A 177 -1.29 12.63 -15.74
N VAL A 178 -1.91 13.50 -14.94
CA VAL A 178 -3.36 13.74 -14.94
C VAL A 178 -3.61 15.18 -15.34
N ASN A 179 -4.38 15.37 -16.42
CA ASN A 179 -4.62 16.65 -17.03
C ASN A 179 -6.06 17.11 -16.88
N TYR A 180 -6.25 18.36 -16.42
CA TYR A 180 -7.49 19.12 -16.44
C TYR A 180 -7.20 20.53 -16.97
N ASP A 181 -8.24 21.32 -17.28
CA ASP A 181 -8.10 22.61 -17.98
C ASP A 181 -7.09 23.56 -17.32
N HIS A 182 -7.12 23.65 -15.98
CA HIS A 182 -6.29 24.58 -15.21
C HIS A 182 -5.11 23.91 -14.52
N VAL A 183 -5.01 22.57 -14.53
CA VAL A 183 -3.99 21.85 -13.78
C VAL A 183 -3.52 20.60 -14.51
N SER A 184 -2.20 20.36 -14.48
CA SER A 184 -1.61 19.05 -14.77
C SER A 184 -0.83 18.57 -13.56
N LEU A 185 -1.09 17.34 -13.14
CA LEU A 185 -0.43 16.68 -12.02
C LEU A 185 0.48 15.58 -12.56
N LEU A 186 1.79 15.75 -12.49
CA LEU A 186 2.79 14.73 -12.78
C LEU A 186 3.10 13.96 -11.50
N VAL A 187 2.97 12.65 -11.53
CA VAL A 187 3.29 11.74 -10.43
C VAL A 187 4.49 10.87 -10.79
N LEU A 188 5.43 10.68 -9.86
CA LEU A 188 6.73 10.07 -10.13
C LEU A 188 6.84 8.61 -9.66
N ASP A 189 6.10 8.21 -8.62
CA ASP A 189 6.32 6.96 -7.86
C ASP A 189 5.11 6.03 -7.88
N LEU A 190 4.47 5.85 -9.05
CA LEU A 190 3.35 4.94 -9.20
C LEU A 190 3.78 3.47 -9.03
N PRO A 191 2.99 2.64 -8.30
CA PRO A 191 3.29 1.23 -8.08
C PRO A 191 2.98 0.38 -9.32
N ALA A 192 3.81 0.45 -10.35
CA ALA A 192 3.59 -0.20 -11.64
C ALA A 192 3.43 -1.74 -11.57
N LYS A 193 3.88 -2.39 -10.48
CA LYS A 193 3.79 -3.85 -10.27
C LYS A 193 2.53 -4.27 -9.50
N ASP A 194 1.82 -3.34 -8.87
CA ASP A 194 0.61 -3.59 -8.09
C ASP A 194 -0.59 -2.99 -8.84
N GLU A 195 -1.17 -3.78 -9.74
CA GLU A 195 -2.29 -3.34 -10.60
C GLU A 195 -3.53 -2.91 -9.80
N VAL A 196 -3.80 -3.56 -8.66
CA VAL A 196 -4.96 -3.25 -7.81
C VAL A 196 -4.79 -1.89 -7.16
N ARG A 197 -3.62 -1.64 -6.57
CA ARG A 197 -3.31 -0.36 -5.96
C ARG A 197 -3.19 0.74 -7.02
N LEU A 198 -2.57 0.44 -8.15
CA LEU A 198 -2.46 1.38 -9.28
C LEU A 198 -3.85 1.82 -9.78
N GLY A 199 -4.81 0.89 -9.88
CA GLY A 199 -6.20 1.20 -10.24
C GLY A 199 -6.84 2.19 -9.26
N ARG A 200 -6.78 1.93 -7.96
CA ARG A 200 -7.30 2.84 -6.94
C ARG A 200 -6.62 4.22 -6.96
N LEU A 201 -5.29 4.25 -7.07
CA LEU A 201 -4.55 5.52 -7.13
C LEU A 201 -4.90 6.34 -8.37
N ARG A 202 -5.18 5.71 -9.51
CA ARG A 202 -5.66 6.43 -10.70
C ARG A 202 -6.96 7.18 -10.44
N ASP A 203 -7.91 6.53 -9.76
CA ASP A 203 -9.18 7.15 -9.41
C ASP A 203 -8.99 8.29 -8.39
N HIS A 204 -8.15 8.10 -7.38
CA HIS A 204 -7.83 9.13 -6.39
C HIS A 204 -7.11 10.33 -7.03
N LEU A 205 -6.14 10.10 -7.90
CA LEU A 205 -5.42 11.17 -8.61
C LEU A 205 -6.35 11.95 -9.54
N ALA A 206 -7.29 11.28 -10.20
CA ALA A 206 -8.30 11.95 -11.02
C ALA A 206 -9.17 12.87 -10.16
N LEU A 207 -9.65 12.39 -8.99
CA LEU A 207 -10.44 13.19 -8.05
C LEU A 207 -9.66 14.39 -7.51
N LEU A 208 -8.39 14.21 -7.14
CA LEU A 208 -7.51 15.28 -6.68
C LEU A 208 -7.33 16.36 -7.75
N ALA A 209 -7.01 15.96 -8.98
CA ALA A 209 -6.80 16.88 -10.08
C ALA A 209 -8.09 17.59 -10.51
N GLU A 210 -9.24 16.89 -10.49
CA GLU A 210 -10.57 17.47 -10.77
C GLU A 210 -10.96 18.51 -9.72
N GLY A 211 -10.78 18.19 -8.44
CA GLY A 211 -11.03 19.11 -7.33
C GLY A 211 -10.16 20.35 -7.40
N ALA A 212 -8.84 20.18 -7.68
CA ALA A 212 -7.92 21.29 -7.91
C ALA A 212 -8.35 22.14 -9.11
N GLY A 213 -8.67 21.51 -10.23
CA GLY A 213 -9.14 22.20 -11.45
C GLY A 213 -10.40 23.03 -11.19
N SER A 214 -11.38 22.47 -10.48
CA SER A 214 -12.61 23.16 -10.11
C SER A 214 -12.33 24.37 -9.23
N ARG A 215 -11.43 24.27 -8.23
CA ARG A 215 -11.07 25.41 -7.39
C ARG A 215 -10.31 26.48 -8.17
N LEU A 216 -9.37 26.10 -9.02
CA LEU A 216 -8.63 27.02 -9.89
C LEU A 216 -9.54 27.75 -10.86
N ALA A 217 -10.53 27.09 -11.44
CA ALA A 217 -11.54 27.73 -12.28
C ALA A 217 -12.33 28.81 -11.52
N ALA A 218 -12.71 28.54 -10.27
CA ALA A 218 -13.39 29.52 -9.43
C ALA A 218 -12.48 30.74 -9.11
N ILE A 219 -11.20 30.50 -8.82
CA ILE A 219 -10.21 31.58 -8.59
C ILE A 219 -10.02 32.42 -9.87
N ALA A 220 -9.83 31.77 -11.03
CA ALA A 220 -9.66 32.44 -12.32
C ALA A 220 -10.90 33.29 -12.71
N ALA A 221 -12.09 32.81 -12.44
CA ALA A 221 -13.32 33.57 -12.65
C ALA A 221 -13.35 34.83 -11.78
N THR A 222 -12.99 34.70 -10.51
CA THR A 222 -12.92 35.86 -9.58
C THR A 222 -11.87 36.89 -10.03
N GLU A 223 -10.70 36.46 -10.41
CA GLU A 223 -9.61 37.33 -10.93
C GLU A 223 -10.08 38.07 -12.19
N THR A 224 -10.80 37.37 -13.08
CA THR A 224 -11.34 37.96 -14.32
C THR A 224 -12.39 39.05 -14.03
N ILE A 225 -13.30 38.78 -13.09
CA ILE A 225 -14.34 39.76 -12.67
C ILE A 225 -13.68 41.01 -12.08
N VAL A 226 -12.71 40.85 -11.18
CA VAL A 226 -11.99 41.98 -10.56
C VAL A 226 -11.24 42.81 -11.61
N ARG A 227 -10.61 42.17 -12.58
CA ARG A 227 -9.90 42.85 -13.67
C ARG A 227 -10.87 43.66 -14.53
N LEU A 228 -12.00 43.05 -14.98
CA LEU A 228 -12.99 43.71 -15.79
C LEU A 228 -13.63 44.90 -15.06
N HIS A 229 -13.92 44.76 -13.78
CA HIS A 229 -14.46 45.85 -12.97
C HIS A 229 -13.47 47.00 -12.88
N GLY A 230 -12.19 46.72 -12.65
CA GLY A 230 -11.15 47.74 -12.63
C GLY A 230 -10.92 48.46 -13.99
N GLU A 231 -11.06 47.74 -15.09
CA GLU A 231 -11.02 48.32 -16.44
C GLU A 231 -12.22 49.24 -16.70
N ALA A 232 -13.43 48.79 -16.34
CA ALA A 232 -14.66 49.57 -16.48
C ALA A 232 -14.58 50.87 -15.64
N THR A 233 -14.11 50.79 -14.39
CA THR A 233 -13.97 51.95 -13.52
C THR A 233 -13.00 52.96 -14.11
N ARG A 234 -11.84 52.51 -14.61
CA ARG A 234 -10.87 53.39 -15.27
C ARG A 234 -11.43 54.06 -16.52
N THR A 235 -12.20 53.33 -17.33
CA THR A 235 -12.83 53.88 -18.52
C THR A 235 -13.88 54.97 -18.19
N LEU A 236 -14.70 54.71 -17.15
CA LEU A 236 -15.69 55.68 -16.65
C LEU A 236 -15.00 56.97 -16.08
N GLU A 237 -13.91 56.84 -15.37
CA GLU A 237 -13.14 57.97 -14.88
C GLU A 237 -12.52 58.80 -16.01
N ALA A 238 -11.98 58.12 -17.05
CA ALA A 238 -11.46 58.78 -18.23
C ALA A 238 -12.53 59.60 -18.97
N LEU A 239 -13.72 59.01 -19.15
CA LEU A 239 -14.86 59.69 -19.78
C LEU A 239 -15.41 60.87 -18.94
N ARG A 240 -15.29 60.85 -17.62
CA ARG A 240 -15.70 61.91 -16.74
C ARG A 240 -14.75 63.12 -16.76
N ASN A 241 -13.47 62.90 -17.11
CA ASN A 241 -12.43 63.90 -17.14
C ASN A 241 -12.22 64.51 -18.54
N THR A 242 -13.01 64.11 -19.53
CA THR A 242 -13.10 64.68 -20.88
C THR A 242 -14.31 65.61 -21.00
#